data_befae8c9c3a018dfd015eeca9e329d9c
#
_entry.id   befae8c9c3a018dfd015eeca9e329d9c
#
_cell.length_a   1.000
_cell.length_b   1.000
_cell.length_c   1.000
_cell.angle_alpha   90.00
_cell.angle_beta   90.00
_cell.angle_gamma   90.00
#
_symmetry.space_group_name_H-M   'P 1'
#
loop_
_entity.id
_entity.type
_entity.pdbx_description
1 polymer ?
#
loop_
_entity_poly.entity_id
_entity_poly.type
_entity_poly.pdbx_seq_one_letter_code
_entity_poly.pdbx_strand_id
1 'polypeptide(L)'
;MYEDFYGLTGKPFQLSPDPAFYFGSKGHSSAFSYLKYGVYQGAGFLVITGDIGTGKTTLVRALLDELNTQEVVAAQIVSTQLDADDLLRSVANAFGVDVRIGGKAHLLATIEAFLLTTFQQGKRALLIVDEAQNLGARSLEELRMLSNFQCGDHALLQSFLIGQPELRLLMRSPLMEQFRQRVIASYHLGPLDQADTRAYVLHRLGFVGWKSDPQFEADSFIEIHRATGGVPRRINSLCNRVLLAAYLGEKHVIDRSDIASATAEMTTEMGVDIQSPQPIAKREPAAKRESVAGSSGRVGARPLIEITQRIEQIERNVEGLLSVVRGIVEPERALPEEDTRGPRRSSKGR
;
A
#
# COMPACT_ATOMS: atom_id res chain seq x y z
N MET A 1 33.04 1.95 -0.42
CA MET A 1 33.58 1.02 0.62
C MET A 1 33.56 -0.40 0.07
N TYR A 2 32.54 -1.25 0.33
CA TYR A 2 32.56 -2.62 -0.21
C TYR A 2 32.48 -2.65 -1.75
N GLU A 3 31.88 -1.64 -2.37
CA GLU A 3 31.81 -1.51 -3.83
C GLU A 3 33.20 -1.49 -4.44
N ASP A 4 34.08 -0.65 -3.90
CA ASP A 4 35.46 -0.50 -4.38
C ASP A 4 36.28 -1.78 -4.13
N PHE A 5 36.04 -2.41 -2.95
CA PHE A 5 36.72 -3.64 -2.55
C PHE A 5 36.43 -4.81 -3.50
N TYR A 6 35.17 -4.95 -3.92
CA TYR A 6 34.72 -6.00 -4.84
C TYR A 6 34.69 -5.56 -6.31
N GLY A 7 35.17 -4.35 -6.62
CA GLY A 7 35.19 -3.81 -7.98
C GLY A 7 33.83 -3.61 -8.62
N LEU A 8 32.82 -3.29 -7.79
CA LEU A 8 31.45 -3.02 -8.24
C LEU A 8 31.30 -1.54 -8.64
N THR A 9 30.52 -1.27 -9.69
CA THR A 9 30.26 0.10 -10.18
C THR A 9 29.19 0.85 -9.37
N GLY A 10 28.53 0.18 -8.42
CA GLY A 10 27.47 0.76 -7.57
C GLY A 10 26.95 -0.23 -6.54
N LYS A 11 25.88 0.18 -5.82
CA LYS A 11 25.25 -0.65 -4.79
C LYS A 11 24.25 -1.63 -5.42
N PRO A 12 24.53 -2.96 -5.41
CA PRO A 12 23.63 -3.92 -6.04
C PRO A 12 22.26 -4.03 -5.33
N PHE A 13 22.23 -3.87 -4.01
CA PHE A 13 21.06 -4.14 -3.18
C PHE A 13 20.48 -2.86 -2.52
N GLN A 14 20.42 -1.76 -3.28
CA GLN A 14 19.72 -0.56 -2.82
C GLN A 14 18.23 -0.80 -2.62
N LEU A 15 17.64 -0.13 -1.62
CA LEU A 15 16.23 -0.26 -1.27
C LEU A 15 15.31 0.66 -2.07
N SER A 16 15.87 1.69 -2.71
CA SER A 16 15.10 2.60 -3.57
C SER A 16 14.56 1.84 -4.78
N PRO A 17 13.27 2.01 -5.13
CA PRO A 17 12.71 1.46 -6.35
C PRO A 17 13.36 2.13 -7.56
N ASP A 18 14.19 1.38 -8.28
CA ASP A 18 14.85 1.82 -9.50
C ASP A 18 14.44 0.88 -10.64
N PRO A 19 13.76 1.39 -11.68
CA PRO A 19 13.32 0.58 -12.83
C PRO A 19 14.45 -0.13 -13.54
N ALA A 20 15.66 0.45 -13.54
CA ALA A 20 16.85 -0.16 -14.16
C ALA A 20 17.21 -1.52 -13.54
N PHE A 21 16.88 -1.75 -12.28
CA PHE A 21 17.04 -3.02 -11.59
C PHE A 21 15.82 -3.94 -11.69
N TYR A 22 14.87 -3.65 -12.59
CA TYR A 22 13.71 -4.50 -12.76
C TYR A 22 14.12 -5.92 -13.15
N PHE A 23 13.63 -6.90 -12.39
CA PHE A 23 13.86 -8.33 -12.65
C PHE A 23 12.53 -9.00 -13.00
N GLY A 24 12.42 -9.46 -14.24
CA GLY A 24 11.24 -10.15 -14.75
C GLY A 24 11.18 -11.62 -14.29
N SER A 25 10.94 -11.88 -12.98
CA SER A 25 10.62 -13.23 -12.53
C SER A 25 9.35 -13.74 -13.21
N LYS A 26 9.06 -15.04 -13.10
CA LYS A 26 7.82 -15.61 -13.66
C LYS A 26 6.56 -14.86 -13.21
N GLY A 27 6.47 -14.55 -11.91
CA GLY A 27 5.36 -13.80 -11.34
C GLY A 27 5.30 -12.35 -11.84
N HIS A 28 6.45 -11.67 -11.92
CA HIS A 28 6.52 -10.30 -12.40
C HIS A 28 6.20 -10.21 -13.90
N SER A 29 6.70 -11.13 -14.73
CA SER A 29 6.40 -11.17 -16.17
C SER A 29 4.92 -11.43 -16.43
N SER A 30 4.28 -12.31 -15.67
CA SER A 30 2.84 -12.53 -15.74
C SER A 30 2.08 -11.26 -15.34
N ALA A 31 2.41 -10.65 -14.19
CA ALA A 31 1.78 -9.39 -13.74
C ALA A 31 1.94 -8.28 -14.77
N PHE A 32 3.12 -8.16 -15.38
CA PHE A 32 3.41 -7.17 -16.41
C PHE A 32 2.57 -7.37 -17.66
N SER A 33 2.38 -8.62 -18.09
CA SER A 33 1.50 -8.97 -19.20
C SER A 33 0.04 -8.59 -18.91
N TYR A 34 -0.45 -8.83 -17.68
CA TYR A 34 -1.78 -8.39 -17.26
C TYR A 34 -1.94 -6.86 -17.30
N LEU A 35 -0.91 -6.12 -16.87
CA LEU A 35 -0.91 -4.66 -16.94
C LEU A 35 -0.94 -4.15 -18.38
N LYS A 36 -0.10 -4.72 -19.26
CA LYS A 36 -0.10 -4.37 -20.69
C LYS A 36 -1.45 -4.67 -21.35
N TYR A 37 -2.02 -5.83 -21.06
CA TYR A 37 -3.37 -6.17 -21.55
C TYR A 37 -4.40 -5.15 -21.08
N GLY A 38 -4.33 -4.74 -19.81
CA GLY A 38 -5.21 -3.71 -19.29
C GLY A 38 -5.06 -2.38 -20.01
N VAL A 39 -3.84 -1.88 -20.19
CA VAL A 39 -3.60 -0.65 -20.98
C VAL A 39 -4.22 -0.76 -22.36
N TYR A 40 -4.11 -1.92 -23.00
CA TYR A 40 -4.73 -2.16 -24.33
C TYR A 40 -6.26 -2.05 -24.28
N GLN A 41 -6.91 -2.57 -23.25
CA GLN A 41 -8.38 -2.50 -23.08
C GLN A 41 -8.88 -1.06 -22.87
N GLY A 42 -8.10 -0.19 -22.27
CA GLY A 42 -8.38 1.24 -22.13
C GLY A 42 -9.56 1.61 -21.24
N ALA A 43 -10.10 0.69 -20.45
CA ALA A 43 -11.28 0.92 -19.61
C ALA A 43 -11.15 0.21 -18.25
N GLY A 44 -12.02 0.55 -17.29
CA GLY A 44 -12.20 -0.15 -16.01
C GLY A 44 -11.01 -0.14 -15.09
N PHE A 45 -10.98 -1.13 -14.16
CA PHE A 45 -9.95 -1.24 -13.13
C PHE A 45 -9.07 -2.46 -13.35
N LEU A 46 -7.77 -2.26 -13.18
CA LEU A 46 -6.83 -3.34 -12.93
C LEU A 46 -6.37 -3.29 -11.48
N VAL A 47 -6.29 -4.46 -10.86
CA VAL A 47 -5.91 -4.57 -9.45
C VAL A 47 -4.69 -5.45 -9.32
N ILE A 48 -3.60 -4.90 -8.74
CA ILE A 48 -2.42 -5.67 -8.38
C ILE A 48 -2.25 -5.63 -6.87
N THR A 49 -2.23 -6.80 -6.29
CA THR A 49 -1.98 -6.95 -4.86
C THR A 49 -0.72 -7.78 -4.61
N GLY A 50 -0.15 -7.64 -3.44
CA GLY A 50 1.00 -8.43 -3.00
C GLY A 50 1.57 -7.87 -1.71
N ASP A 51 2.37 -8.65 -1.02
CA ASP A 51 2.98 -8.26 0.25
C ASP A 51 3.92 -7.06 0.10
N ILE A 52 4.24 -6.43 1.22
CA ILE A 52 5.19 -5.31 1.26
C ILE A 52 6.54 -5.79 0.74
N GLY A 53 7.10 -5.04 -0.23
CA GLY A 53 8.43 -5.34 -0.76
C GLY A 53 8.49 -6.40 -1.87
N THR A 54 7.36 -6.88 -2.39
CA THR A 54 7.31 -7.82 -3.54
C THR A 54 7.64 -7.18 -4.88
N GLY A 55 7.83 -5.85 -4.96
CA GLY A 55 8.22 -5.17 -6.20
C GLY A 55 7.08 -4.57 -6.99
N LYS A 56 5.88 -4.43 -6.44
CA LYS A 56 4.70 -3.84 -7.11
C LYS A 56 4.97 -2.47 -7.72
N THR A 57 5.53 -1.55 -6.94
CA THR A 57 5.85 -0.19 -7.39
C THR A 57 6.91 -0.18 -8.49
N THR A 58 7.92 -1.07 -8.39
CA THR A 58 8.94 -1.23 -9.44
C THR A 58 8.33 -1.74 -10.74
N LEU A 59 7.41 -2.72 -10.66
CA LEU A 59 6.67 -3.25 -11.79
C LEU A 59 5.88 -2.15 -12.52
N VAL A 60 5.20 -1.28 -11.77
CA VAL A 60 4.42 -0.17 -12.34
C VAL A 60 5.32 0.87 -12.99
N ARG A 61 6.45 1.21 -12.35
CA ARG A 61 7.43 2.14 -12.96
C ARG A 61 7.99 1.58 -14.26
N ALA A 62 8.35 0.29 -14.28
CA ALA A 62 8.81 -0.38 -15.50
C ALA A 62 7.74 -0.34 -16.61
N LEU A 63 6.46 -0.49 -16.26
CA LEU A 63 5.38 -0.31 -17.23
C LEU A 63 5.31 1.13 -17.74
N LEU A 64 5.35 2.14 -16.85
CA LEU A 64 5.28 3.54 -17.23
C LEU A 64 6.42 3.94 -18.17
N ASP A 65 7.63 3.40 -17.95
CA ASP A 65 8.79 3.64 -18.82
C ASP A 65 8.61 3.06 -20.24
N GLU A 66 7.81 1.98 -20.36
CA GLU A 66 7.49 1.40 -21.68
C GLU A 66 6.31 2.08 -22.38
N LEU A 67 5.47 2.84 -21.65
CA LEU A 67 4.30 3.48 -22.24
C LEU A 67 4.70 4.64 -23.16
N ASN A 68 4.09 4.67 -24.35
CA ASN A 68 4.23 5.79 -25.26
C ASN A 68 3.52 7.04 -24.70
N THR A 69 4.27 8.02 -24.27
CA THR A 69 3.75 9.29 -23.72
C THR A 69 2.96 10.10 -24.74
N GLN A 70 3.07 9.79 -26.03
CA GLN A 70 2.26 10.40 -27.08
C GLN A 70 0.83 9.82 -27.12
N GLU A 71 0.63 8.62 -26.60
CA GLU A 71 -0.66 7.93 -26.61
C GLU A 71 -1.33 7.85 -25.25
N VAL A 72 -0.55 7.90 -24.15
CA VAL A 72 -1.06 7.74 -22.79
C VAL A 72 -0.61 8.89 -21.89
N VAL A 73 -1.58 9.54 -21.26
CA VAL A 73 -1.36 10.50 -20.18
C VAL A 73 -1.54 9.76 -18.86
N ALA A 74 -0.42 9.41 -18.22
CA ALA A 74 -0.43 8.69 -16.96
C ALA A 74 -0.27 9.64 -15.77
N ALA A 75 -1.09 9.46 -14.73
CA ALA A 75 -0.98 10.13 -13.45
C ALA A 75 -0.87 9.10 -12.33
N GLN A 76 0.00 9.36 -11.35
CA GLN A 76 0.19 8.48 -10.20
C GLN A 76 -0.12 9.23 -8.91
N ILE A 77 -0.91 8.61 -8.05
CA ILE A 77 -1.16 9.05 -6.69
C ILE A 77 -0.73 7.93 -5.71
N VAL A 78 -0.19 8.35 -4.56
CA VAL A 78 0.09 7.44 -3.45
C VAL A 78 -0.95 7.72 -2.37
N SER A 79 -1.77 6.72 -2.04
CA SER A 79 -2.84 6.88 -1.07
C SER A 79 -2.30 6.83 0.36
N THR A 80 -2.47 7.93 1.10
CA THR A 80 -2.20 8.02 2.54
C THR A 80 -3.49 8.40 3.26
N GLN A 81 -4.43 7.46 3.41
CA GLN A 81 -5.71 7.69 4.10
C GLN A 81 -6.50 8.91 3.58
N LEU A 82 -6.58 9.07 2.26
CA LEU A 82 -7.34 10.15 1.63
C LEU A 82 -8.84 9.92 1.81
N ASP A 83 -9.55 10.95 2.25
CA ASP A 83 -10.99 10.95 2.15
C ASP A 83 -11.47 11.10 0.68
N ALA A 84 -12.78 11.06 0.45
CA ALA A 84 -13.34 11.05 -0.90
C ALA A 84 -13.07 12.35 -1.67
N ASP A 85 -13.13 13.51 -0.98
CA ASP A 85 -12.91 14.81 -1.62
C ASP A 85 -11.43 15.09 -1.84
N ASP A 86 -10.57 14.70 -0.90
CA ASP A 86 -9.12 14.81 -1.04
C ASP A 86 -8.57 13.88 -2.12
N LEU A 87 -9.17 12.69 -2.28
CA LEU A 87 -8.85 11.80 -3.39
C LEU A 87 -9.11 12.48 -4.75
N LEU A 88 -10.30 13.07 -4.94
CA LEU A 88 -10.63 13.75 -6.19
C LEU A 88 -9.70 14.92 -6.49
N ARG A 89 -9.32 15.70 -5.46
CA ARG A 89 -8.33 16.78 -5.59
C ARG A 89 -6.95 16.24 -5.96
N SER A 90 -6.55 15.13 -5.34
CA SER A 90 -5.28 14.45 -5.63
C SER A 90 -5.23 13.93 -7.06
N VAL A 91 -6.35 13.37 -7.55
CA VAL A 91 -6.48 12.92 -8.95
C VAL A 91 -6.34 14.11 -9.91
N ALA A 92 -7.05 15.21 -9.68
CA ALA A 92 -6.96 16.40 -10.50
C ALA A 92 -5.53 16.96 -10.53
N ASN A 93 -4.91 17.12 -9.37
CA ASN A 93 -3.54 17.63 -9.25
C ASN A 93 -2.53 16.70 -9.96
N ALA A 94 -2.70 15.38 -9.85
CA ALA A 94 -1.81 14.41 -10.48
C ALA A 94 -1.86 14.48 -12.03
N PHE A 95 -3.01 14.85 -12.58
CA PHE A 95 -3.17 15.16 -14.02
C PHE A 95 -2.78 16.59 -14.39
N GLY A 96 -2.30 17.41 -13.44
CA GLY A 96 -1.93 18.81 -13.69
C GLY A 96 -3.13 19.76 -13.85
N VAL A 97 -4.31 19.35 -13.36
CA VAL A 97 -5.54 20.17 -13.39
C VAL A 97 -5.58 21.06 -12.15
N ASP A 98 -5.59 22.38 -12.34
CA ASP A 98 -5.66 23.35 -11.24
C ASP A 98 -7.09 23.45 -10.68
N VAL A 99 -7.24 23.11 -9.40
CA VAL A 99 -8.52 23.06 -8.69
C VAL A 99 -8.47 23.87 -7.40
N ARG A 100 -8.12 25.15 -7.49
CA ARG A 100 -7.96 26.00 -6.31
C ARG A 100 -9.26 26.42 -5.65
N ILE A 101 -10.38 26.50 -6.39
CA ILE A 101 -11.66 27.04 -5.91
C ILE A 101 -12.82 26.22 -6.48
N GLY A 102 -13.68 25.69 -5.62
CA GLY A 102 -14.93 25.02 -6.04
C GLY A 102 -15.30 23.82 -5.17
N GLY A 103 -16.59 23.51 -5.12
CA GLY A 103 -17.11 22.30 -4.48
C GLY A 103 -16.91 21.06 -5.36
N LYS A 104 -17.29 19.90 -4.83
CA LYS A 104 -17.14 18.58 -5.49
C LYS A 104 -17.68 18.55 -6.93
N ALA A 105 -18.84 19.18 -7.18
CA ALA A 105 -19.44 19.20 -8.52
C ALA A 105 -18.55 19.91 -9.54
N HIS A 106 -17.96 21.04 -9.15
CA HIS A 106 -17.00 21.76 -10.00
C HIS A 106 -15.75 20.95 -10.28
N LEU A 107 -15.22 20.27 -9.25
CA LEU A 107 -14.05 19.39 -9.35
C LEU A 107 -14.29 18.24 -10.35
N LEU A 108 -15.43 17.55 -10.25
CA LEU A 108 -15.82 16.48 -11.15
C LEU A 108 -15.96 16.99 -12.61
N ALA A 109 -16.62 18.13 -12.81
CA ALA A 109 -16.77 18.74 -14.14
C ALA A 109 -15.41 19.13 -14.76
N THR A 110 -14.48 19.63 -13.94
CA THR A 110 -13.14 20.00 -14.40
C THR A 110 -12.31 18.76 -14.78
N ILE A 111 -12.38 17.68 -13.98
CA ILE A 111 -11.72 16.41 -14.32
C ILE A 111 -12.33 15.84 -15.62
N GLU A 112 -13.66 15.84 -15.76
CA GLU A 112 -14.33 15.34 -16.95
C GLU A 112 -13.92 16.13 -18.22
N ALA A 113 -13.88 17.45 -18.14
CA ALA A 113 -13.43 18.32 -19.25
C ALA A 113 -11.98 18.03 -19.65
N PHE A 114 -11.09 17.81 -18.68
CA PHE A 114 -9.71 17.41 -18.95
C PHE A 114 -9.64 16.05 -19.65
N LEU A 115 -10.38 15.06 -19.18
CA LEU A 115 -10.40 13.70 -19.74
C LEU A 115 -10.96 13.73 -21.18
N LEU A 116 -12.02 14.50 -21.44
CA LEU A 116 -12.58 14.72 -22.78
C LEU A 116 -11.57 15.36 -23.72
N THR A 117 -10.87 16.40 -23.27
CA THR A 117 -9.83 17.07 -24.05
C THR A 117 -8.68 16.11 -24.38
N THR A 118 -8.25 15.30 -23.41
CA THR A 118 -7.22 14.29 -23.60
C THR A 118 -7.64 13.26 -24.65
N PHE A 119 -8.88 12.79 -24.59
CA PHE A 119 -9.45 11.86 -25.56
C PHE A 119 -9.55 12.47 -26.97
N GLN A 120 -9.99 13.72 -27.10
CA GLN A 120 -10.04 14.44 -28.38
C GLN A 120 -8.67 14.62 -29.03
N GLN A 121 -7.59 14.64 -28.22
CA GLN A 121 -6.20 14.64 -28.71
C GLN A 121 -5.71 13.27 -29.15
N GLY A 122 -6.58 12.23 -29.14
CA GLY A 122 -6.22 10.86 -29.45
C GLY A 122 -5.44 10.15 -28.36
N LYS A 123 -5.42 10.69 -27.13
CA LYS A 123 -4.70 10.15 -25.98
C LYS A 123 -5.66 9.47 -25.00
N ARG A 124 -5.13 8.54 -24.22
CA ARG A 124 -5.85 7.86 -23.15
C ARG A 124 -5.34 8.31 -21.77
N ALA A 125 -6.24 8.53 -20.83
CA ALA A 125 -5.86 8.85 -19.46
C ALA A 125 -5.77 7.57 -18.61
N LEU A 126 -4.64 7.40 -17.90
CA LEU A 126 -4.35 6.31 -17.00
C LEU A 126 -4.08 6.85 -15.59
N LEU A 127 -4.91 6.47 -14.63
CA LEU A 127 -4.69 6.79 -13.23
C LEU A 127 -4.09 5.57 -12.51
N ILE A 128 -2.97 5.77 -11.82
CA ILE A 128 -2.34 4.76 -10.99
C ILE A 128 -2.47 5.17 -9.54
N VAL A 129 -3.09 4.30 -8.74
CA VAL A 129 -3.26 4.50 -7.29
C VAL A 129 -2.40 3.48 -6.58
N ASP A 130 -1.30 3.93 -5.99
CA ASP A 130 -0.43 3.08 -5.16
C ASP A 130 -0.89 3.11 -3.70
N GLU A 131 -0.59 2.06 -2.94
CA GLU A 131 -1.04 1.83 -1.56
C GLU A 131 -2.58 1.91 -1.42
N ALA A 132 -3.31 1.41 -2.42
CA ALA A 132 -4.77 1.54 -2.51
C ALA A 132 -5.55 0.84 -1.38
N GLN A 133 -4.94 -0.03 -0.56
CA GLN A 133 -5.56 -0.57 0.65
C GLN A 133 -5.85 0.51 1.71
N ASN A 134 -5.20 1.68 1.61
CA ASN A 134 -5.45 2.81 2.51
C ASN A 134 -6.71 3.60 2.13
N LEU A 135 -7.30 3.34 0.95
CA LEU A 135 -8.56 3.94 0.55
C LEU A 135 -9.73 3.29 1.28
N GLY A 136 -10.63 4.13 1.80
CA GLY A 136 -11.92 3.68 2.31
C GLY A 136 -12.90 3.32 1.18
N ALA A 137 -14.00 2.63 1.53
CA ALA A 137 -15.05 2.27 0.58
C ALA A 137 -15.62 3.49 -0.18
N ARG A 138 -15.75 4.65 0.50
CA ARG A 138 -16.22 5.90 -0.13
C ARG A 138 -15.27 6.41 -1.18
N SER A 139 -13.96 6.37 -0.92
CA SER A 139 -12.93 6.82 -1.88
C SER A 139 -12.86 5.89 -3.10
N LEU A 140 -13.02 4.57 -2.91
CA LEU A 140 -13.14 3.62 -4.03
C LEU A 140 -14.41 3.86 -4.86
N GLU A 141 -15.52 4.27 -4.22
CA GLU A 141 -16.75 4.64 -4.92
C GLU A 141 -16.57 5.89 -5.78
N GLU A 142 -15.79 6.89 -5.33
CA GLU A 142 -15.43 8.04 -6.17
C GLU A 142 -14.63 7.64 -7.41
N LEU A 143 -13.67 6.74 -7.26
CA LEU A 143 -12.94 6.19 -8.42
C LEU A 143 -13.90 5.47 -9.39
N ARG A 144 -14.87 4.72 -8.85
CA ARG A 144 -15.90 4.08 -9.67
C ARG A 144 -16.74 5.12 -10.43
N MET A 145 -17.09 6.22 -9.78
CA MET A 145 -17.83 7.33 -10.42
C MET A 145 -17.00 7.97 -11.54
N LEU A 146 -15.71 8.22 -11.33
CA LEU A 146 -14.82 8.72 -12.38
C LEU A 146 -14.72 7.75 -13.56
N SER A 147 -14.75 6.43 -13.31
CA SER A 147 -14.73 5.42 -14.39
C SER A 147 -16.00 5.38 -15.25
N ASN A 148 -17.06 6.13 -14.86
CA ASN A 148 -18.28 6.28 -15.65
C ASN A 148 -18.17 7.38 -16.72
N PHE A 149 -17.14 8.22 -16.66
CA PHE A 149 -16.95 9.25 -17.69
C PHE A 149 -16.64 8.60 -19.03
N GLN A 150 -17.46 8.87 -20.02
CA GLN A 150 -17.45 8.24 -21.33
C GLN A 150 -17.64 9.29 -22.45
N CYS A 151 -17.08 8.99 -23.61
CA CYS A 151 -17.38 9.70 -24.84
C CYS A 151 -17.86 8.66 -25.87
N GLY A 152 -19.16 8.63 -26.15
CA GLY A 152 -19.80 7.51 -26.86
C GLY A 152 -19.62 6.20 -26.09
N ASP A 153 -19.05 5.19 -26.75
CA ASP A 153 -18.80 3.87 -26.15
C ASP A 153 -17.39 3.76 -25.49
N HIS A 154 -16.63 4.85 -25.45
CA HIS A 154 -15.27 4.84 -24.95
C HIS A 154 -15.18 5.41 -23.53
N ALA A 155 -14.61 4.64 -22.60
CA ALA A 155 -14.28 5.12 -21.28
C ALA A 155 -13.13 6.15 -21.37
N LEU A 156 -13.26 7.27 -20.64
CA LEU A 156 -12.26 8.36 -20.67
C LEU A 156 -11.11 8.11 -19.69
N LEU A 157 -11.30 7.29 -18.66
CA LEU A 157 -10.33 7.03 -17.61
C LEU A 157 -10.20 5.54 -17.35
N GLN A 158 -8.98 5.05 -17.38
CA GLN A 158 -8.60 3.74 -16.86
C GLN A 158 -7.86 3.89 -15.54
N SER A 159 -8.06 2.97 -14.61
CA SER A 159 -7.42 3.05 -13.28
C SER A 159 -6.73 1.75 -12.88
N PHE A 160 -5.48 1.85 -12.40
CA PHE A 160 -4.72 0.77 -11.81
C PHE A 160 -4.67 0.95 -10.30
N LEU A 161 -5.12 -0.05 -9.56
CA LEU A 161 -5.07 -0.08 -8.11
C LEU A 161 -3.98 -1.06 -7.68
N ILE A 162 -3.01 -0.54 -6.96
CA ILE A 162 -1.87 -1.29 -6.48
C ILE A 162 -1.91 -1.24 -4.97
N GLY A 163 -1.87 -2.40 -4.33
CA GLY A 163 -1.99 -2.42 -2.88
C GLY A 163 -1.53 -3.73 -2.24
N GLN A 164 -1.72 -3.77 -0.94
CA GLN A 164 -1.45 -4.94 -0.12
C GLN A 164 -2.65 -5.93 -0.16
N PRO A 165 -2.51 -7.16 0.38
CA PRO A 165 -3.59 -8.15 0.36
C PRO A 165 -4.91 -7.67 0.98
N GLU A 166 -4.86 -6.68 1.90
CA GLU A 166 -6.02 -6.07 2.54
C GLU A 166 -6.97 -5.43 1.52
N LEU A 167 -6.44 -4.89 0.42
CA LEU A 167 -7.25 -4.37 -0.68
C LEU A 167 -8.21 -5.45 -1.23
N ARG A 168 -7.75 -6.70 -1.34
CA ARG A 168 -8.60 -7.82 -1.78
C ARG A 168 -9.72 -8.12 -0.79
N LEU A 169 -9.45 -7.99 0.52
CA LEU A 169 -10.47 -8.18 1.56
C LEU A 169 -11.51 -7.07 1.48
N LEU A 170 -11.09 -5.81 1.32
CA LEU A 170 -11.99 -4.69 1.15
C LEU A 170 -12.89 -4.88 -0.09
N MET A 171 -12.31 -5.28 -1.22
CA MET A 171 -13.04 -5.52 -2.47
C MET A 171 -14.04 -6.69 -2.38
N ARG A 172 -13.84 -7.67 -1.47
CA ARG A 172 -14.79 -8.77 -1.25
C ARG A 172 -16.03 -8.36 -0.46
N SER A 173 -16.00 -7.21 0.18
CA SER A 173 -17.16 -6.65 0.90
C SER A 173 -18.39 -6.56 -0.01
N PRO A 174 -19.61 -6.83 0.49
CA PRO A 174 -20.85 -6.64 -0.26
C PRO A 174 -21.02 -5.21 -0.80
N LEU A 175 -20.50 -4.21 -0.08
CA LEU A 175 -20.54 -2.80 -0.49
C LEU A 175 -19.76 -2.53 -1.78
N MET A 176 -18.82 -3.42 -2.15
CA MET A 176 -17.94 -3.26 -3.32
C MET A 176 -18.41 -4.06 -4.52
N GLU A 177 -19.66 -4.54 -4.57
CA GLU A 177 -20.15 -5.35 -5.69
C GLU A 177 -20.13 -4.59 -7.01
N GLN A 178 -20.62 -3.36 -7.04
CA GLN A 178 -20.63 -2.52 -8.24
C GLN A 178 -19.20 -2.17 -8.70
N PHE A 179 -18.28 -1.97 -7.76
CA PHE A 179 -16.86 -1.75 -8.06
C PHE A 179 -16.25 -3.00 -8.70
N ARG A 180 -16.51 -4.20 -8.14
CA ARG A 180 -15.98 -5.48 -8.69
C ARG A 180 -16.40 -5.73 -10.12
N GLN A 181 -17.63 -5.35 -10.51
CA GLN A 181 -18.13 -5.51 -11.88
C GLN A 181 -17.31 -4.70 -12.91
N ARG A 182 -16.57 -3.69 -12.46
CA ARG A 182 -15.69 -2.89 -13.30
C ARG A 182 -14.23 -3.31 -13.27
N VAL A 183 -13.89 -4.33 -12.49
CA VAL A 183 -12.53 -4.87 -12.44
C VAL A 183 -12.34 -5.83 -13.61
N ILE A 184 -11.48 -5.45 -14.56
CA ILE A 184 -11.17 -6.22 -15.75
C ILE A 184 -10.24 -7.38 -15.41
N ALA A 185 -9.21 -7.11 -14.60
CA ALA A 185 -8.25 -8.11 -14.18
C ALA A 185 -7.74 -7.84 -12.77
N SER A 186 -7.44 -8.91 -12.05
CA SER A 186 -6.82 -8.86 -10.73
C SER A 186 -5.68 -9.86 -10.67
N TYR A 187 -4.51 -9.40 -10.29
CA TYR A 187 -3.32 -10.23 -10.14
C TYR A 187 -2.75 -10.11 -8.72
N HIS A 188 -2.27 -11.23 -8.18
CA HIS A 188 -1.57 -11.24 -6.90
C HIS A 188 -0.10 -11.57 -7.11
N LEU A 189 0.76 -10.59 -6.85
CA LEU A 189 2.21 -10.72 -6.95
C LEU A 189 2.74 -11.34 -5.66
N GLY A 190 3.08 -12.61 -5.74
CA GLY A 190 3.71 -13.35 -4.64
C GLY A 190 5.21 -13.08 -4.54
N PRO A 191 5.85 -13.66 -3.52
CA PRO A 191 7.30 -13.66 -3.40
C PRO A 191 7.97 -14.49 -4.51
N LEU A 192 9.26 -14.31 -4.70
CA LEU A 192 10.09 -15.09 -5.62
C LEU A 192 10.20 -16.53 -5.11
N ASP A 193 10.20 -17.50 -6.02
CA ASP A 193 10.59 -18.86 -5.67
C ASP A 193 12.11 -18.97 -5.45
N GLN A 194 12.60 -20.15 -5.06
CA GLN A 194 14.02 -20.35 -4.77
C GLN A 194 14.92 -20.12 -6.00
N ALA A 195 14.48 -20.55 -7.18
CA ALA A 195 15.21 -20.37 -8.43
C ALA A 195 15.24 -18.91 -8.84
N ASP A 196 14.07 -18.24 -8.77
CA ASP A 196 13.95 -16.80 -9.05
C ASP A 196 14.73 -15.96 -8.01
N THR A 197 14.80 -16.38 -6.72
CA THR A 197 15.62 -15.69 -5.71
C THR A 197 17.09 -15.70 -6.08
N ARG A 198 17.63 -16.85 -6.49
CA ARG A 198 19.02 -16.94 -6.98
C ARG A 198 19.23 -16.06 -8.22
N ALA A 199 18.36 -16.17 -9.20
CA ALA A 199 18.45 -15.39 -10.43
C ALA A 199 18.36 -13.89 -10.16
N TYR A 200 17.51 -13.47 -9.21
CA TYR A 200 17.38 -12.08 -8.76
C TYR A 200 18.67 -11.55 -8.14
N VAL A 201 19.29 -12.29 -7.22
CA VAL A 201 20.56 -11.87 -6.59
C VAL A 201 21.65 -11.71 -7.64
N LEU A 202 21.79 -12.70 -8.55
CA LEU A 202 22.77 -12.65 -9.62
C LEU A 202 22.52 -11.52 -10.62
N HIS A 203 21.26 -11.27 -10.96
CA HIS A 203 20.86 -10.14 -11.82
C HIS A 203 21.28 -8.80 -11.21
N ARG A 204 21.03 -8.60 -9.91
CA ARG A 204 21.39 -7.37 -9.20
C ARG A 204 22.90 -7.15 -9.13
N LEU A 205 23.64 -8.21 -8.86
CA LEU A 205 25.11 -8.18 -8.87
C LEU A 205 25.66 -7.92 -10.28
N GLY A 206 25.14 -8.60 -11.29
CA GLY A 206 25.55 -8.42 -12.69
C GLY A 206 25.33 -7.01 -13.20
N PHE A 207 24.23 -6.35 -12.76
CA PHE A 207 23.91 -4.98 -13.16
C PHE A 207 24.99 -3.96 -12.73
N VAL A 208 25.67 -4.21 -11.62
CA VAL A 208 26.77 -3.36 -11.12
C VAL A 208 28.16 -3.88 -11.49
N GLY A 209 28.26 -4.71 -12.53
CA GLY A 209 29.53 -5.16 -13.07
C GLY A 209 30.26 -6.23 -12.24
N TRP A 210 29.53 -7.00 -11.43
CA TRP A 210 30.10 -8.08 -10.64
C TRP A 210 30.84 -9.13 -11.50
N LYS A 211 32.04 -9.48 -11.08
CA LYS A 211 32.95 -10.42 -11.77
C LYS A 211 33.22 -11.68 -10.92
N SER A 212 32.23 -12.18 -10.22
CA SER A 212 32.31 -13.32 -9.30
C SER A 212 33.14 -13.06 -8.03
N ASP A 213 33.33 -11.81 -7.66
CA ASP A 213 33.92 -11.42 -6.39
C ASP A 213 32.97 -10.44 -5.66
N PRO A 214 32.49 -10.78 -4.44
CA PRO A 214 32.69 -12.07 -3.75
C PRO A 214 31.94 -13.22 -4.43
N GLN A 215 32.46 -14.43 -4.32
CA GLN A 215 31.80 -15.64 -4.80
C GLN A 215 30.72 -16.08 -3.81
N PHE A 216 29.50 -16.30 -4.29
CA PHE A 216 28.42 -16.89 -3.51
C PHE A 216 28.38 -18.41 -3.73
N GLU A 217 28.48 -19.20 -2.68
CA GLU A 217 28.26 -20.64 -2.75
C GLU A 217 26.80 -20.98 -3.05
N ALA A 218 26.56 -22.17 -3.62
CA ALA A 218 25.21 -22.59 -4.01
C ALA A 218 24.22 -22.60 -2.82
N ASP A 219 24.67 -23.04 -1.65
CA ASP A 219 23.86 -23.13 -0.43
C ASP A 219 23.51 -21.76 0.16
N SER A 220 24.31 -20.73 -0.13
CA SER A 220 23.99 -19.33 0.27
C SER A 220 22.67 -18.87 -0.31
N PHE A 221 22.37 -19.18 -1.59
CA PHE A 221 21.11 -18.79 -2.22
C PHE A 221 19.89 -19.50 -1.60
N ILE A 222 20.06 -20.76 -1.19
CA ILE A 222 19.01 -21.51 -0.49
C ILE A 222 18.72 -20.85 0.86
N GLU A 223 19.76 -20.46 1.58
CA GLU A 223 19.64 -19.81 2.88
C GLU A 223 19.05 -18.40 2.76
N ILE A 224 19.46 -17.60 1.75
CA ILE A 224 18.87 -16.31 1.44
C ILE A 224 17.37 -16.45 1.20
N HIS A 225 16.94 -17.42 0.37
CA HIS A 225 15.51 -17.65 0.13
C HIS A 225 14.78 -18.03 1.42
N ARG A 226 15.35 -18.94 2.21
CA ARG A 226 14.77 -19.38 3.48
C ARG A 226 14.60 -18.22 4.48
N ALA A 227 15.62 -17.38 4.63
CA ALA A 227 15.63 -16.27 5.57
C ALA A 227 14.68 -15.12 5.17
N THR A 228 14.51 -14.90 3.86
CA THR A 228 13.75 -13.76 3.34
C THR A 228 12.34 -14.10 2.89
N GLY A 229 12.02 -15.40 2.79
CA GLY A 229 10.77 -15.89 2.19
C GLY A 229 10.62 -15.50 0.71
N GLY A 230 11.72 -15.20 0.01
CA GLY A 230 11.71 -14.79 -1.38
C GLY A 230 11.19 -13.35 -1.62
N VAL A 231 11.05 -12.53 -0.58
CA VAL A 231 10.58 -11.14 -0.71
C VAL A 231 11.72 -10.23 -1.15
N PRO A 232 11.68 -9.58 -2.34
CA PRO A 232 12.77 -8.79 -2.91
C PRO A 232 13.37 -7.75 -1.96
N ARG A 233 12.52 -7.01 -1.23
CA ARG A 233 12.99 -6.01 -0.27
C ARG A 233 13.81 -6.62 0.86
N ARG A 234 13.38 -7.80 1.36
CA ARG A 234 14.11 -8.52 2.41
C ARG A 234 15.42 -9.10 1.86
N ILE A 235 15.41 -9.62 0.62
CA ILE A 235 16.61 -10.10 -0.07
C ILE A 235 17.62 -8.95 -0.17
N ASN A 236 17.20 -7.77 -0.62
CA ASN A 236 18.09 -6.61 -0.72
C ASN A 236 18.69 -6.22 0.64
N SER A 237 17.86 -6.15 1.69
CA SER A 237 18.34 -5.81 3.04
C SER A 237 19.37 -6.81 3.54
N LEU A 238 19.07 -8.11 3.40
CA LEU A 238 19.97 -9.18 3.83
C LEU A 238 21.26 -9.20 3.01
N CYS A 239 21.18 -9.20 1.69
CA CYS A 239 22.37 -9.25 0.84
C CYS A 239 23.28 -8.01 0.99
N ASN A 240 22.70 -6.81 1.20
CA ASN A 240 23.50 -5.62 1.50
C ASN A 240 24.27 -5.78 2.81
N ARG A 241 23.64 -6.36 3.85
CA ARG A 241 24.29 -6.60 5.13
C ARG A 241 25.37 -7.68 5.03
N VAL A 242 25.11 -8.75 4.30
CA VAL A 242 26.08 -9.81 4.04
C VAL A 242 27.32 -9.28 3.31
N LEU A 243 27.14 -8.47 2.26
CA LEU A 243 28.26 -7.84 1.56
C LEU A 243 29.08 -6.93 2.48
N LEU A 244 28.44 -6.20 3.34
CA LEU A 244 29.13 -5.34 4.32
C LEU A 244 29.90 -6.17 5.36
N ALA A 245 29.30 -7.22 5.92
CA ALA A 245 29.95 -8.12 6.87
C ALA A 245 31.14 -8.86 6.23
N ALA A 246 30.98 -9.35 5.01
CA ALA A 246 32.05 -10.01 4.27
C ALA A 246 33.22 -9.05 3.97
N TYR A 247 32.93 -7.80 3.60
CA TYR A 247 33.93 -6.75 3.43
C TYR A 247 34.71 -6.47 4.71
N LEU A 248 34.01 -6.34 5.85
CA LEU A 248 34.66 -6.10 7.14
C LEU A 248 35.53 -7.28 7.61
N GLY A 249 35.19 -8.49 7.17
CA GLY A 249 35.97 -9.71 7.41
C GLY A 249 36.97 -10.03 6.32
N GLU A 250 37.18 -9.14 5.34
CA GLU A 250 38.08 -9.33 4.17
C GLU A 250 37.82 -10.65 3.43
N LYS A 251 36.55 -11.10 3.38
CA LYS A 251 36.13 -12.35 2.75
C LYS A 251 35.81 -12.14 1.28
N HIS A 252 36.27 -13.07 0.43
CA HIS A 252 35.94 -13.15 -1.01
C HIS A 252 34.98 -14.30 -1.35
N VAL A 253 34.63 -15.13 -0.36
CA VAL A 253 33.65 -16.21 -0.50
C VAL A 253 32.59 -16.07 0.57
N ILE A 254 31.33 -16.09 0.15
CA ILE A 254 30.14 -15.99 1.01
C ILE A 254 29.49 -17.37 1.04
N ASP A 255 29.50 -17.98 2.19
CA ASP A 255 28.92 -19.28 2.45
C ASP A 255 27.57 -19.18 3.20
N ARG A 256 26.96 -20.34 3.48
CA ARG A 256 25.70 -20.42 4.22
C ARG A 256 25.78 -19.82 5.63
N SER A 257 26.95 -19.95 6.30
CA SER A 257 27.11 -19.46 7.67
C SER A 257 27.13 -17.94 7.75
N ASP A 258 27.66 -17.27 6.74
CA ASP A 258 27.64 -15.80 6.62
C ASP A 258 26.21 -15.27 6.51
N ILE A 259 25.37 -15.94 5.72
CA ILE A 259 23.95 -15.60 5.58
C ILE A 259 23.20 -15.81 6.92
N ALA A 260 23.44 -16.94 7.59
CA ALA A 260 22.81 -17.24 8.87
C ALA A 260 23.21 -16.23 9.96
N SER A 261 24.47 -15.85 10.03
CA SER A 261 24.99 -14.83 10.97
C SER A 261 24.34 -13.47 10.73
N ALA A 262 24.36 -12.98 9.50
CA ALA A 262 23.71 -11.71 9.14
C ALA A 262 22.21 -11.72 9.42
N THR A 263 21.52 -12.84 9.21
CA THR A 263 20.10 -13.00 9.53
C THR A 263 19.85 -12.92 11.03
N ALA A 264 20.67 -13.59 11.85
CA ALA A 264 20.55 -13.57 13.31
C ALA A 264 20.77 -12.15 13.88
N GLU A 265 21.75 -11.43 13.37
CA GLU A 265 22.01 -10.03 13.73
C GLU A 265 20.81 -9.14 13.40
N MET A 266 20.28 -9.24 12.19
CA MET A 266 19.11 -8.46 11.76
C MET A 266 17.87 -8.75 12.62
N THR A 267 17.66 -10.00 13.00
CA THR A 267 16.55 -10.42 13.88
C THR A 267 16.71 -9.81 15.26
N THR A 268 17.92 -9.83 15.80
CA THR A 268 18.22 -9.25 17.13
C THR A 268 18.03 -7.73 17.17
N GLU A 269 18.48 -7.01 16.12
CA GLU A 269 18.35 -5.56 16.03
C GLU A 269 16.90 -5.10 15.86
N MET A 270 16.11 -5.81 15.08
CA MET A 270 14.71 -5.42 14.79
C MET A 270 13.72 -5.88 15.87
N GLY A 271 14.13 -6.71 16.84
CA GLY A 271 13.25 -7.24 17.88
C GLY A 271 12.06 -8.03 17.34
N VAL A 272 12.10 -8.45 16.09
CA VAL A 272 11.01 -9.13 15.37
C VAL A 272 11.53 -10.46 14.89
N ASP A 273 10.95 -11.55 15.40
CA ASP A 273 11.10 -12.86 14.79
C ASP A 273 10.64 -12.77 13.32
N ILE A 274 11.59 -12.86 12.40
CA ILE A 274 11.31 -13.04 10.96
C ILE A 274 10.90 -14.50 10.77
N GLN A 275 9.85 -14.93 11.47
CA GLN A 275 9.22 -16.21 11.19
C GLN A 275 8.43 -16.05 9.88
N SER A 276 8.72 -16.94 8.95
CA SER A 276 8.03 -17.11 7.68
C SER A 276 6.51 -17.04 7.89
N PRO A 277 5.74 -16.42 6.99
CA PRO A 277 4.29 -16.51 7.06
C PRO A 277 3.91 -17.99 7.06
N GLN A 278 3.26 -18.43 8.13
CA GLN A 278 2.71 -19.78 8.19
C GLN A 278 1.74 -19.92 7.01
N PRO A 279 1.83 -20.99 6.21
CA PRO A 279 0.86 -21.25 5.17
C PRO A 279 -0.52 -21.33 5.83
N ILE A 280 -1.44 -20.51 5.36
CA ILE A 280 -2.84 -20.55 5.78
C ILE A 280 -3.32 -21.97 5.53
N ALA A 281 -3.45 -22.75 6.61
CA ALA A 281 -3.97 -24.11 6.55
C ALA A 281 -5.33 -24.06 5.85
N LYS A 282 -5.44 -24.76 4.71
CA LYS A 282 -6.70 -25.00 4.03
C LYS A 282 -7.66 -25.60 5.04
N ARG A 283 -8.63 -24.84 5.51
CA ARG A 283 -9.77 -25.39 6.24
C ARG A 283 -10.55 -26.24 5.23
N GLU A 284 -10.42 -27.54 5.36
CA GLU A 284 -11.32 -28.48 4.69
C GLU A 284 -12.76 -28.26 5.19
N PRO A 285 -13.76 -28.35 4.29
CA PRO A 285 -15.15 -28.22 4.70
C PRO A 285 -15.54 -29.40 5.60
N ALA A 286 -15.99 -29.09 6.81
CA ALA A 286 -16.47 -30.06 7.77
C ALA A 286 -17.61 -30.87 7.18
N ALA A 287 -17.35 -32.16 6.96
CA ALA A 287 -18.37 -33.16 6.61
C ALA A 287 -19.36 -33.29 7.78
N LYS A 288 -20.65 -33.28 7.42
CA LYS A 288 -21.77 -33.59 8.31
C LYS A 288 -21.50 -34.90 9.08
N ARG A 289 -21.52 -34.86 10.40
CA ARG A 289 -21.73 -36.01 11.24
C ARG A 289 -22.97 -35.82 12.07
N GLU A 290 -23.84 -36.81 11.93
CA GLU A 290 -25.10 -36.97 12.59
C GLU A 290 -24.98 -37.14 14.10
N SER A 291 -26.07 -36.82 14.76
CA SER A 291 -26.41 -36.85 16.14
C SER A 291 -26.14 -38.20 16.82
N VAL A 292 -25.51 -38.17 18.01
CA VAL A 292 -25.84 -39.10 19.15
C VAL A 292 -25.81 -38.29 20.43
N ALA A 293 -26.86 -38.51 21.20
CA ALA A 293 -27.18 -37.85 22.47
C ALA A 293 -26.25 -38.22 23.62
N GLY A 294 -26.06 -37.29 24.57
CA GLY A 294 -25.88 -37.60 25.99
C GLY A 294 -24.59 -37.12 26.59
N SER A 295 -24.63 -36.06 27.32
CA SER A 295 -24.24 -35.87 28.71
C SER A 295 -23.81 -34.40 28.99
N SER A 296 -24.43 -33.86 30.02
CA SER A 296 -24.23 -32.55 30.63
C SER A 296 -22.79 -32.29 31.06
N GLY A 297 -22.21 -31.16 30.53
CA GLY A 297 -20.97 -30.58 31.04
C GLY A 297 -21.08 -29.06 30.96
N ARG A 298 -21.10 -28.40 32.11
CA ARG A 298 -21.13 -26.93 32.29
C ARG A 298 -19.98 -26.29 31.53
N VAL A 299 -20.27 -25.58 30.47
CA VAL A 299 -19.31 -24.67 29.79
C VAL A 299 -19.31 -23.35 30.55
N GLY A 300 -18.15 -23.00 31.11
CA GLY A 300 -17.95 -21.90 32.02
C GLY A 300 -18.21 -20.54 31.42
N ALA A 301 -18.93 -19.70 32.16
CA ALA A 301 -19.32 -18.33 31.89
C ALA A 301 -18.17 -17.30 31.99
N ARG A 302 -16.91 -17.70 31.93
CA ARG A 302 -15.75 -16.79 32.09
C ARG A 302 -15.47 -15.83 30.94
N PRO A 303 -15.66 -16.17 29.63
CA PRO A 303 -15.32 -15.24 28.57
C PRO A 303 -16.27 -14.04 28.43
N LEU A 304 -17.55 -14.24 28.78
CA LEU A 304 -18.55 -13.17 28.68
C LEU A 304 -18.37 -12.06 29.73
N ILE A 305 -17.96 -12.45 30.95
CA ILE A 305 -17.72 -11.49 32.06
C ILE A 305 -16.54 -10.57 31.73
N GLU A 306 -15.50 -11.11 31.12
CA GLU A 306 -14.29 -10.34 30.76
C GLU A 306 -14.57 -9.33 29.62
N ILE A 307 -15.41 -9.69 28.66
CA ILE A 307 -15.86 -8.81 27.59
C ILE A 307 -16.75 -7.68 28.14
N THR A 308 -17.68 -8.00 29.04
CA THR A 308 -18.56 -7.01 29.67
C THR A 308 -17.76 -6.01 30.50
N GLN A 309 -16.78 -6.47 31.28
CA GLN A 309 -15.91 -5.58 32.05
C GLN A 309 -15.05 -4.65 31.17
N ARG A 310 -14.61 -5.12 30.00
CA ARG A 310 -13.88 -4.28 29.04
C ARG A 310 -14.79 -3.22 28.39
N ILE A 311 -16.03 -3.55 28.07
CA ILE A 311 -17.01 -2.61 27.53
C ILE A 311 -17.29 -1.50 28.55
N GLU A 312 -17.57 -1.85 29.82
CA GLU A 312 -17.78 -0.87 30.89
C GLU A 312 -16.57 0.04 31.15
N GLN A 313 -15.35 -0.48 30.93
CA GLN A 313 -14.13 0.33 31.06
C GLN A 313 -13.98 1.33 29.89
N ILE A 314 -14.35 0.93 28.67
CA ILE A 314 -14.35 1.80 27.50
C ILE A 314 -15.40 2.89 27.66
N GLU A 315 -16.61 2.57 28.11
CA GLU A 315 -17.68 3.54 28.35
C GLU A 315 -17.25 4.60 29.37
N ARG A 316 -16.64 4.21 30.49
CA ARG A 316 -16.10 5.16 31.49
C ARG A 316 -15.00 6.06 30.91
N ASN A 317 -14.14 5.55 30.07
CA ASN A 317 -13.11 6.34 29.43
C ASN A 317 -13.68 7.35 28.41
N VAL A 318 -14.71 6.97 27.68
CA VAL A 318 -15.44 7.87 26.74
C VAL A 318 -16.18 8.96 27.49
N GLU A 319 -16.86 8.67 28.59
CA GLU A 319 -17.50 9.68 29.43
C GLU A 319 -16.50 10.66 30.06
N GLY A 320 -15.33 10.17 30.49
CA GLY A 320 -14.25 11.01 30.97
C GLY A 320 -13.74 11.99 29.92
N LEU A 321 -13.54 11.51 28.68
CA LEU A 321 -13.14 12.34 27.55
C LEU A 321 -14.22 13.38 27.17
N LEU A 322 -15.49 12.99 27.17
CA LEU A 322 -16.61 13.92 26.91
C LEU A 322 -16.72 15.02 27.96
N SER A 323 -16.44 14.71 29.22
CA SER A 323 -16.39 15.67 30.32
C SER A 323 -15.26 16.71 30.12
N VAL A 324 -14.10 16.26 29.72
CA VAL A 324 -12.93 17.14 29.43
C VAL A 324 -13.24 18.04 28.21
N VAL A 325 -13.85 17.49 27.16
CA VAL A 325 -14.21 18.25 25.96
C VAL A 325 -15.31 19.30 26.30
N ARG A 326 -16.30 18.97 27.12
CA ARG A 326 -17.30 19.96 27.60
C ARG A 326 -16.67 21.08 28.39
N GLY A 327 -15.70 20.78 29.26
CA GLY A 327 -14.96 21.80 30.02
C GLY A 327 -14.11 22.74 29.17
N ILE A 328 -13.71 22.30 27.96
CA ILE A 328 -12.92 23.11 27.00
C ILE A 328 -13.86 23.97 26.10
N VAL A 329 -15.05 23.47 25.80
CA VAL A 329 -16.00 24.12 24.87
C VAL A 329 -16.91 25.13 25.54
N GLU A 330 -17.12 25.08 26.88
CA GLU A 330 -17.86 26.07 27.65
C GLU A 330 -16.93 26.88 28.57
N PRO A 331 -16.26 27.96 28.07
CA PRO A 331 -15.66 28.92 28.99
C PRO A 331 -16.75 29.80 29.60
N GLU A 332 -16.78 29.81 30.92
CA GLU A 332 -17.45 30.70 31.84
C GLU A 332 -18.09 31.95 31.23
N ARG A 333 -19.42 32.01 31.22
CA ARG A 333 -20.17 33.26 31.28
C ARG A 333 -20.58 33.50 32.72
N ALA A 334 -19.71 34.18 33.45
CA ALA A 334 -20.04 34.86 34.69
C ALA A 334 -19.42 36.25 34.65
N LEU A 335 -20.21 37.25 34.29
CA LEU A 335 -19.91 38.63 34.60
C LEU A 335 -20.91 39.05 35.68
N PRO A 336 -20.47 39.70 36.78
CA PRO A 336 -21.38 40.19 37.84
C PRO A 336 -22.06 41.46 37.40
N GLU A 337 -23.35 41.57 37.74
CA GLU A 337 -24.13 42.80 37.70
C GLU A 337 -23.57 43.78 38.72
N GLU A 338 -23.02 44.90 38.28
CA GLU A 338 -22.78 46.09 39.11
C GLU A 338 -24.00 47.01 39.09
N ASP A 339 -24.62 47.13 40.27
CA ASP A 339 -25.66 48.06 40.65
C ASP A 339 -25.04 49.48 40.80
N THR A 340 -25.48 50.44 39.98
CA THR A 340 -25.26 51.87 40.24
C THR A 340 -26.52 52.68 40.03
N ARG A 341 -27.21 52.95 41.18
CA ARG A 341 -28.19 54.00 41.30
C ARG A 341 -27.52 55.38 41.36
N GLY A 342 -28.05 56.26 40.54
CA GLY A 342 -28.29 57.68 40.76
C GLY A 342 -27.14 58.67 40.51
N PRO A 343 -27.41 60.04 40.47
CA PRO A 343 -28.69 60.71 40.55
C PRO A 343 -28.93 61.74 39.40
N ARG A 344 -30.21 62.22 39.38
CA ARG A 344 -30.75 63.35 38.60
C ARG A 344 -30.05 64.69 38.88
N ARG A 345 -29.80 65.48 37.81
CA ARG A 345 -30.00 66.97 37.79
C ARG A 345 -29.91 67.36 36.28
N SER A 346 -31.00 67.87 35.77
CA SER A 346 -31.61 69.23 35.71
C SER A 346 -30.76 70.22 34.93
N SER A 347 -31.36 70.74 33.90
CA SER A 347 -31.50 72.12 33.43
C SER A 347 -30.61 72.65 32.34
N LYS A 348 -31.31 73.10 31.31
CA LYS A 348 -31.24 74.37 30.61
C LYS A 348 -30.08 74.66 29.64
N GLY A 349 -30.48 74.89 28.40
CA GLY A 349 -30.37 76.21 27.83
C GLY A 349 -29.36 76.37 26.71
N ARG A 350 -29.81 76.46 25.65
CA ARG A 350 -29.81 77.27 24.43
C ARG A 350 -29.69 76.50 23.16
#